data_abb91e8b18e5e25958d9b25feeb3a603
#
_entry.id   abb91e8b18e5e25958d9b25feeb3a603
#
_cell.length_a   1.000
_cell.length_b   1.000
_cell.length_c   1.000
_cell.angle_alpha   90.00
_cell.angle_beta   90.00
_cell.angle_gamma   90.00
#
_symmetry.space_group_name_H-M   'P 1'
#
loop_
_entity.id
_entity.type
_entity.pdbx_description
1 polymer ?
#
loop_
_entity_poly.entity_id
_entity_poly.type
_entity_poly.pdbx_seq_one_letter_code
_entity_poly.pdbx_strand_id
1 'polypeptide(L)'
;MRSSGVLMHISSLPSPYGIGTMGKEARKFVDFLDKSGQKYWQILPICPTSYGDSPYQSFSSFAGNPYFIDLEILCREKLLKKAECESFPWGSNPHYVDYGVMYNSRYALLKKAYARFMKNQPEDFASFCEKEADWLEDYALFMALKDAHGGIAWFEWEKELKTREEKALSEAKETYADDILFYKMLQYLFFKQWWALKAYVNEKGIEIIGDVPIYVAGDSADVWANPAQFYLDENLDPIDVAGCPPDAFSADGQLWGNPLFRWDEMKKDGYSWWTKRIKAMSKLYDIVRIDHFRGFDSYYAIPGTDDTARNGEWREGPGMDLFHTLEKKLGKLNIIVEDLGFLTPSVLKLVKDSGFPGMKVVQFAFDSREGSDYLPHNYPTHCVVYTGTHDNDTILGWMKTAPKASVKFAKEYLNLTKEEGYNWGMMRGAWASVGDLAIVPMQDIIGVGSEGRMNTPSTLGGNWEWRATADQIDNKLAKRLYKYMEMYGRVRKDVKEDAKEEA
;
A
#
# COMPACT_ATOMS: atom_id res chain seq x y z
N MET A 1 -8.33 -3.09 23.71
CA MET A 1 -8.59 -1.64 23.92
C MET A 1 -8.92 -1.03 22.58
N ARG A 2 -10.01 -0.25 22.47
CA ARG A 2 -10.41 0.38 21.22
C ARG A 2 -9.44 1.51 20.84
N SER A 3 -9.10 1.59 19.58
CA SER A 3 -8.17 2.58 19.01
C SER A 3 -8.68 3.10 17.66
N SER A 4 -7.99 4.09 17.13
CA SER A 4 -8.31 4.68 15.83
C SER A 4 -7.08 4.98 15.01
N GLY A 5 -7.29 5.12 13.71
CA GLY A 5 -6.26 5.49 12.74
C GLY A 5 -6.84 6.23 11.54
N VAL A 6 -5.96 6.79 10.76
CA VAL A 6 -6.26 7.47 9.50
C VAL A 6 -5.54 6.78 8.35
N LEU A 7 -6.29 6.48 7.29
CA LEU A 7 -5.72 6.03 6.02
C LEU A 7 -5.36 7.26 5.17
N MET A 8 -4.07 7.43 4.91
CA MET A 8 -3.54 8.52 4.07
C MET A 8 -2.24 8.06 3.43
N HIS A 9 -2.25 7.80 2.13
CA HIS A 9 -1.03 7.38 1.45
C HIS A 9 -0.02 8.52 1.34
N ILE A 10 1.27 8.17 1.28
CA ILE A 10 2.36 9.17 1.19
C ILE A 10 2.21 10.04 -0.05
N SER A 11 1.86 9.47 -1.22
CA SER A 11 1.65 10.22 -2.46
C SER A 11 0.62 11.34 -2.31
N SER A 12 -0.36 11.17 -1.42
CA SER A 12 -1.47 12.10 -1.19
C SER A 12 -1.15 13.25 -0.23
N LEU A 13 0.05 13.27 0.37
CA LEU A 13 0.48 14.37 1.24
C LEU A 13 0.71 15.67 0.44
N PRO A 14 0.45 16.85 1.04
CA PRO A 14 0.58 18.15 0.37
C PRO A 14 2.04 18.62 0.23
N SER A 15 2.95 17.74 -0.18
CA SER A 15 4.34 18.09 -0.40
C SER A 15 4.53 18.91 -1.68
N PRO A 16 5.54 19.77 -1.78
CA PRO A 16 5.91 20.42 -3.04
C PRO A 16 6.40 19.38 -4.07
N TYR A 17 6.55 19.81 -5.33
CA TYR A 17 7.12 19.00 -6.41
C TYR A 17 6.27 17.79 -6.83
N GLY A 18 4.95 17.98 -6.90
CA GLY A 18 4.01 17.15 -7.65
C GLY A 18 3.49 15.90 -6.97
N ILE A 19 4.12 15.42 -5.90
CA ILE A 19 3.72 14.21 -5.18
C ILE A 19 4.08 14.33 -3.69
N GLY A 20 3.34 13.63 -2.83
CA GLY A 20 3.69 13.51 -1.43
C GLY A 20 5.03 12.82 -1.20
N THR A 21 5.79 13.26 -0.20
CA THR A 21 7.14 12.76 0.10
C THR A 21 7.36 12.59 1.60
N MET A 22 8.45 11.90 1.98
CA MET A 22 8.83 11.63 3.37
C MET A 22 9.51 12.81 4.09
N GLY A 23 9.14 14.05 3.68
CA GLY A 23 9.74 15.28 4.17
C GLY A 23 8.94 15.99 5.26
N LYS A 24 8.98 17.32 5.19
CA LYS A 24 8.34 18.21 6.17
C LYS A 24 6.83 18.01 6.28
N GLU A 25 6.15 17.82 5.15
CA GLU A 25 4.68 17.69 5.15
C GLU A 25 4.22 16.36 5.73
N ALA A 26 5.00 15.28 5.56
CA ALA A 26 4.76 14.01 6.26
C ALA A 26 4.86 14.19 7.79
N ARG A 27 5.86 14.93 8.29
CA ARG A 27 5.99 15.23 9.72
C ARG A 27 4.83 16.08 10.24
N LYS A 28 4.38 17.09 9.48
CA LYS A 28 3.18 17.87 9.84
C LYS A 28 1.92 17.01 9.91
N PHE A 29 1.80 16.02 9.01
CA PHE A 29 0.69 15.08 9.07
C PHE A 29 0.77 14.20 10.33
N VAL A 30 1.95 13.75 10.71
CA VAL A 30 2.19 13.05 11.99
C VAL A 30 1.78 13.94 13.19
N ASP A 31 2.14 15.23 13.18
CA ASP A 31 1.71 16.18 14.21
C ASP A 31 0.19 16.39 14.24
N PHE A 32 -0.47 16.31 13.07
CA PHE A 32 -1.93 16.33 13.00
C PHE A 32 -2.55 15.07 13.64
N LEU A 33 -1.98 13.89 13.35
CA LEU A 33 -2.41 12.62 13.96
C LEU A 33 -2.22 12.63 15.47
N ASP A 34 -1.09 13.15 15.95
CA ASP A 34 -0.78 13.32 17.36
C ASP A 34 -1.82 14.19 18.05
N LYS A 35 -2.06 15.42 17.55
CA LYS A 35 -3.05 16.36 18.07
C LYS A 35 -4.49 15.86 18.01
N SER A 36 -4.79 14.96 17.09
CA SER A 36 -6.12 14.34 16.95
C SER A 36 -6.28 13.03 17.73
N GLY A 37 -5.26 12.63 18.51
CA GLY A 37 -5.30 11.46 19.38
C GLY A 37 -5.28 10.13 18.65
N GLN A 38 -4.80 10.11 17.39
CA GLN A 38 -4.75 8.87 16.59
C GLN A 38 -3.62 7.96 17.05
N LYS A 39 -3.88 6.65 17.04
CA LYS A 39 -2.87 5.62 17.32
C LYS A 39 -2.18 5.12 16.05
N TYR A 40 -2.88 5.13 14.92
CA TYR A 40 -2.39 4.51 13.70
C TYR A 40 -2.42 5.46 12.49
N TRP A 41 -1.37 5.36 11.70
CA TRP A 41 -1.31 5.88 10.34
C TRP A 41 -1.26 4.71 9.36
N GLN A 42 -2.33 4.48 8.61
CA GLN A 42 -2.33 3.47 7.56
C GLN A 42 -1.91 4.09 6.22
N ILE A 43 -1.03 3.39 5.52
CA ILE A 43 -0.56 3.74 4.18
C ILE A 43 -0.77 2.56 3.23
N LEU A 44 -0.79 2.83 1.93
CA LEU A 44 -0.78 1.83 0.87
C LEU A 44 0.66 1.33 0.64
N PRO A 45 0.90 0.31 -0.22
CA PRO A 45 2.25 -0.17 -0.50
C PRO A 45 3.16 0.97 -0.94
N ILE A 46 4.39 1.02 -0.40
CA ILE A 46 5.37 2.06 -0.69
C ILE A 46 6.46 1.62 -1.68
N CYS A 47 6.19 0.53 -2.39
CA CYS A 47 7.09 -0.01 -3.41
C CYS A 47 7.02 0.80 -4.72
N PRO A 48 8.03 0.68 -5.61
CA PRO A 48 8.03 1.35 -6.91
C PRO A 48 6.81 0.95 -7.74
N THR A 49 6.10 1.93 -8.29
CA THR A 49 4.96 1.67 -9.18
C THR A 49 5.42 1.30 -10.59
N SER A 50 4.71 0.37 -11.22
CA SER A 50 4.88 0.02 -12.62
C SER A 50 3.87 0.76 -13.51
N TYR A 51 3.62 0.25 -14.71
CA TYR A 51 2.61 0.80 -15.62
C TYR A 51 1.23 0.83 -14.96
N GLY A 52 0.54 1.97 -15.09
CA GLY A 52 -0.77 2.21 -14.45
C GLY A 52 -0.70 2.80 -13.05
N ASP A 53 0.52 3.10 -12.55
CA ASP A 53 0.79 3.84 -11.30
C ASP A 53 0.23 3.21 -10.02
N SER A 54 -0.27 1.96 -10.12
CA SER A 54 -0.82 1.24 -8.98
C SER A 54 0.28 0.83 -8.00
N PRO A 55 0.16 1.16 -6.70
CA PRO A 55 1.08 0.67 -5.69
C PRO A 55 1.00 -0.85 -5.46
N TYR A 56 -0.05 -1.51 -5.97
CA TYR A 56 -0.24 -2.96 -5.91
C TYR A 56 0.39 -3.70 -7.08
N GLN A 57 0.85 -2.98 -8.12
CA GLN A 57 1.63 -3.49 -9.24
C GLN A 57 3.03 -2.88 -9.17
N SER A 58 3.99 -3.60 -8.63
CA SER A 58 5.31 -3.06 -8.33
C SER A 58 6.42 -3.84 -9.03
N PHE A 59 7.48 -3.15 -9.43
CA PHE A 59 8.72 -3.76 -9.91
C PHE A 59 9.49 -4.56 -8.84
N SER A 60 9.15 -4.39 -7.56
CA SER A 60 9.75 -5.15 -6.46
C SER A 60 8.90 -5.06 -5.19
N SER A 61 8.77 -6.20 -4.50
CA SER A 61 8.14 -6.27 -3.18
C SER A 61 9.03 -5.75 -2.03
N PHE A 62 10.29 -5.44 -2.29
CA PHE A 62 11.29 -5.05 -1.28
C PHE A 62 11.76 -3.61 -1.42
N ALA A 63 11.83 -3.12 -2.66
CA ALA A 63 12.32 -1.78 -2.94
C ALA A 63 11.31 -0.69 -2.54
N GLY A 64 11.82 0.48 -2.19
CA GLY A 64 11.01 1.66 -1.94
C GLY A 64 10.83 2.53 -3.18
N ASN A 65 9.69 3.22 -3.29
CA ASN A 65 9.35 4.08 -4.41
C ASN A 65 10.20 5.36 -4.43
N PRO A 66 11.04 5.58 -5.44
CA PRO A 66 11.89 6.77 -5.53
C PRO A 66 11.12 8.10 -5.59
N TYR A 67 9.83 8.07 -5.97
CA TYR A 67 8.98 9.26 -5.97
C TYR A 67 8.77 9.84 -4.58
N PHE A 68 8.84 9.03 -3.52
CA PHE A 68 8.66 9.47 -2.14
C PHE A 68 9.92 10.07 -1.49
N ILE A 69 11.06 10.01 -2.17
CA ILE A 69 12.28 10.70 -1.73
C ILE A 69 12.03 12.21 -1.72
N ASP A 70 12.19 12.85 -0.58
CA ASP A 70 11.96 14.28 -0.43
C ASP A 70 13.12 15.11 -1.00
N LEU A 71 12.82 15.97 -1.98
CA LEU A 71 13.82 16.78 -2.66
C LEU A 71 14.37 17.91 -1.80
N GLU A 72 13.61 18.42 -0.82
CA GLU A 72 14.10 19.43 0.11
C GLU A 72 15.14 18.86 1.07
N ILE A 73 15.02 17.57 1.43
CA ILE A 73 16.06 16.85 2.17
C ILE A 73 17.33 16.78 1.32
N LEU A 74 17.21 16.40 0.04
CA LEU A 74 18.36 16.34 -0.87
C LEU A 74 19.02 17.71 -1.07
N CYS A 75 18.25 18.80 -1.05
CA CYS A 75 18.79 20.15 -1.09
C CYS A 75 19.60 20.49 0.19
N ARG A 76 19.09 20.11 1.36
CA ARG A 76 19.82 20.30 2.64
C ARG A 76 21.10 19.48 2.69
N GLU A 77 21.09 18.28 2.11
CA GLU A 77 22.26 17.40 1.98
C GLU A 77 23.21 17.81 0.84
N LYS A 78 22.92 18.92 0.14
CA LYS A 78 23.70 19.45 -0.99
C LYS A 78 23.77 18.53 -2.21
N LEU A 79 22.90 17.54 -2.29
CA LEU A 79 22.75 16.67 -3.46
C LEU A 79 21.95 17.36 -4.58
N LEU A 80 21.07 18.30 -4.24
CA LEU A 80 20.33 19.14 -5.19
C LEU A 80 20.43 20.62 -4.82
N LYS A 81 20.10 21.49 -5.77
CA LYS A 81 19.87 22.93 -5.54
C LYS A 81 18.38 23.20 -5.66
N LYS A 82 17.84 24.09 -4.82
CA LYS A 82 16.43 24.46 -4.86
C LYS A 82 15.98 24.92 -6.25
N ALA A 83 16.78 25.76 -6.91
CA ALA A 83 16.51 26.22 -8.27
C ALA A 83 16.42 25.08 -9.30
N GLU A 84 17.12 23.95 -9.09
CA GLU A 84 17.00 22.79 -9.97
C GLU A 84 15.66 22.10 -9.76
N CYS A 85 15.18 22.00 -8.52
CA CYS A 85 13.86 21.43 -8.22
C CYS A 85 12.74 22.32 -8.78
N GLU A 86 12.89 23.64 -8.70
CA GLU A 86 11.91 24.62 -9.18
C GLU A 86 11.91 24.78 -10.72
N SER A 87 12.91 24.27 -11.43
CA SER A 87 13.02 24.38 -12.88
C SER A 87 12.18 23.37 -13.66
N PHE A 88 11.61 22.36 -12.98
CA PHE A 88 10.75 21.35 -13.60
C PHE A 88 9.27 21.68 -13.41
N PRO A 89 8.41 21.37 -14.39
CA PRO A 89 6.97 21.37 -14.18
C PRO A 89 6.59 20.20 -13.28
N TRP A 90 5.71 20.43 -12.28
CA TRP A 90 5.28 19.40 -11.33
C TRP A 90 3.78 19.13 -11.41
N GLY A 91 3.15 19.43 -12.54
CA GLY A 91 1.71 19.39 -12.71
C GLY A 91 1.04 20.75 -12.41
N SER A 92 -0.14 20.95 -12.96
CA SER A 92 -0.90 22.21 -12.83
C SER A 92 -1.95 22.17 -11.71
N ASN A 93 -2.35 20.95 -11.27
CA ASN A 93 -3.38 20.77 -10.25
C ASN A 93 -2.77 20.23 -8.95
N PRO A 94 -2.80 21.00 -7.84
CA PRO A 94 -2.26 20.56 -6.56
C PRO A 94 -3.01 19.39 -5.92
N HIS A 95 -4.24 19.09 -6.38
CA HIS A 95 -5.06 17.99 -5.87
C HIS A 95 -4.78 16.64 -6.53
N TYR A 96 -3.92 16.60 -7.56
CA TYR A 96 -3.62 15.35 -8.26
C TYR A 96 -2.13 15.24 -8.56
N VAL A 97 -1.64 13.99 -8.54
CA VAL A 97 -0.32 13.64 -9.07
C VAL A 97 -0.43 13.53 -10.58
N ASP A 98 0.44 14.22 -11.31
CA ASP A 98 0.65 14.00 -12.73
C ASP A 98 1.81 13.01 -12.92
N TYR A 99 1.49 11.73 -13.04
CA TYR A 99 2.50 10.68 -13.14
C TYR A 99 3.34 10.77 -14.42
N GLY A 100 2.79 11.29 -15.52
CA GLY A 100 3.54 11.54 -16.74
C GLY A 100 4.65 12.58 -16.51
N VAL A 101 4.31 13.67 -15.82
CA VAL A 101 5.29 14.68 -15.39
C VAL A 101 6.28 14.10 -14.39
N MET A 102 5.82 13.29 -13.43
CA MET A 102 6.68 12.66 -12.44
C MET A 102 7.73 11.76 -13.08
N TYR A 103 7.32 10.90 -14.01
CA TYR A 103 8.22 10.01 -14.73
C TYR A 103 9.34 10.78 -15.45
N ASN A 104 8.97 11.80 -16.21
CA ASN A 104 9.94 12.58 -17.00
C ASN A 104 10.84 13.49 -16.14
N SER A 105 10.32 14.07 -15.07
CA SER A 105 11.03 15.10 -14.29
C SER A 105 11.80 14.52 -13.11
N ARG A 106 11.23 13.55 -12.40
CA ARG A 106 11.78 13.06 -11.13
C ARG A 106 13.10 12.34 -11.31
N TYR A 107 13.16 11.41 -12.24
CA TYR A 107 14.41 10.67 -12.51
C TYR A 107 15.52 11.54 -13.09
N ALA A 108 15.18 12.49 -13.97
CA ALA A 108 16.16 13.45 -14.48
C ALA A 108 16.81 14.28 -13.36
N LEU A 109 16.00 14.65 -12.34
CA LEU A 109 16.51 15.39 -11.19
C LEU A 109 17.32 14.48 -10.24
N LEU A 110 16.88 13.26 -10.01
CA LEU A 110 17.59 12.27 -9.19
C LEU A 110 18.94 11.87 -9.81
N LYS A 111 19.07 11.84 -11.15
CA LYS A 111 20.37 11.65 -11.82
C LYS A 111 21.34 12.81 -11.56
N LYS A 112 20.86 14.05 -11.38
CA LYS A 112 21.71 15.17 -10.93
C LYS A 112 22.18 14.98 -9.48
N ALA A 113 21.30 14.47 -8.62
CA ALA A 113 21.66 14.13 -7.24
C ALA A 113 22.73 13.03 -7.20
N TYR A 114 22.57 12.00 -8.04
CA TYR A 114 23.52 10.89 -8.16
C TYR A 114 24.92 11.37 -8.54
N ALA A 115 25.04 12.22 -9.54
CA ALA A 115 26.35 12.76 -9.96
C ALA A 115 27.10 13.50 -8.82
N ARG A 116 26.38 14.07 -7.85
CA ARG A 116 26.98 14.70 -6.67
C ARG A 116 27.22 13.70 -5.55
N PHE A 117 26.32 12.73 -5.38
CA PHE A 117 26.46 11.65 -4.43
C PHE A 117 27.75 10.84 -4.68
N MET A 118 28.01 10.49 -5.93
CA MET A 118 29.20 9.73 -6.32
C MET A 118 30.54 10.47 -6.03
N LYS A 119 30.51 11.80 -5.95
CA LYS A 119 31.71 12.60 -5.57
C LYS A 119 32.02 12.55 -4.07
N ASN A 120 30.99 12.35 -3.25
CA ASN A 120 31.09 12.32 -1.80
C ASN A 120 30.13 11.28 -1.24
N GLN A 121 30.41 10.00 -1.50
CA GLN A 121 29.57 8.91 -1.00
C GLN A 121 29.58 8.91 0.54
N PRO A 122 28.40 8.76 1.18
CA PRO A 122 28.32 8.51 2.61
C PRO A 122 29.04 7.20 3.00
N GLU A 123 29.72 7.20 4.14
CA GLU A 123 30.47 6.03 4.62
C GLU A 123 29.63 4.79 4.83
N ASP A 124 28.34 4.96 5.16
CA ASP A 124 27.39 3.88 5.41
C ASP A 124 26.70 3.33 4.13
N PHE A 125 26.94 3.93 2.95
CA PHE A 125 26.34 3.45 1.69
C PHE A 125 26.77 2.03 1.32
N ALA A 126 28.07 1.72 1.43
CA ALA A 126 28.59 0.38 1.15
C ALA A 126 27.98 -0.66 2.11
N SER A 127 27.92 -0.33 3.40
CA SER A 127 27.30 -1.18 4.42
C SER A 127 25.80 -1.40 4.17
N PHE A 128 25.10 -0.38 3.68
CA PHE A 128 23.70 -0.54 3.25
C PHE A 128 23.59 -1.53 2.10
N CYS A 129 24.41 -1.39 1.06
CA CYS A 129 24.41 -2.29 -0.09
C CYS A 129 24.70 -3.75 0.31
N GLU A 130 25.66 -3.98 1.18
CA GLU A 130 25.96 -5.32 1.71
C GLU A 130 24.79 -5.90 2.50
N LYS A 131 24.19 -5.12 3.39
CA LYS A 131 23.11 -5.55 4.27
C LYS A 131 21.82 -5.90 3.53
N GLU A 132 21.56 -5.21 2.44
CA GLU A 132 20.35 -5.37 1.64
C GLU A 132 20.61 -6.16 0.34
N ALA A 133 21.82 -6.75 0.17
CA ALA A 133 22.27 -7.44 -1.04
C ALA A 133 21.30 -8.54 -1.53
N ASP A 134 20.64 -9.22 -0.61
CA ASP A 134 19.69 -10.33 -0.88
C ASP A 134 18.57 -10.01 -1.88
N TRP A 135 18.20 -8.73 -1.99
CA TRP A 135 17.19 -8.26 -2.94
C TRP A 135 17.69 -7.09 -3.79
N LEU A 136 18.59 -6.26 -3.24
CA LEU A 136 19.01 -5.00 -3.86
C LEU A 136 19.86 -5.23 -5.12
N GLU A 137 20.66 -6.29 -5.15
CA GLU A 137 21.48 -6.63 -6.32
C GLU A 137 20.62 -6.98 -7.53
N ASP A 138 19.64 -7.86 -7.36
CA ASP A 138 18.74 -8.25 -8.43
C ASP A 138 17.81 -7.11 -8.85
N TYR A 139 17.29 -6.34 -7.89
CA TYR A 139 16.44 -5.18 -8.19
C TYR A 139 17.19 -4.09 -8.98
N ALA A 140 18.40 -3.73 -8.56
CA ALA A 140 19.17 -2.68 -9.23
C ALA A 140 19.59 -3.09 -10.64
N LEU A 141 20.00 -4.35 -10.83
CA LEU A 141 20.30 -4.92 -12.15
C LEU A 141 19.03 -4.96 -13.03
N PHE A 142 17.90 -5.44 -12.49
CA PHE A 142 16.62 -5.47 -13.19
C PHE A 142 16.22 -4.09 -13.71
N MET A 143 16.29 -3.05 -12.87
CA MET A 143 15.93 -1.69 -13.26
C MET A 143 16.89 -1.09 -14.27
N ALA A 144 18.20 -1.36 -14.15
CA ALA A 144 19.19 -0.91 -15.12
C ALA A 144 18.96 -1.56 -16.50
N LEU A 145 18.66 -2.87 -16.53
CA LEU A 145 18.30 -3.58 -17.76
C LEU A 145 16.99 -3.05 -18.35
N LYS A 146 15.99 -2.79 -17.51
CA LYS A 146 14.70 -2.23 -17.94
C LYS A 146 14.87 -0.87 -18.61
N ASP A 147 15.69 0.01 -18.06
CA ASP A 147 16.04 1.30 -18.68
C ASP A 147 16.75 1.11 -20.03
N ALA A 148 17.72 0.19 -20.09
CA ALA A 148 18.48 -0.11 -21.31
C ALA A 148 17.61 -0.68 -22.43
N HIS A 149 16.52 -1.38 -22.07
CA HIS A 149 15.55 -1.95 -23.02
C HIS A 149 14.33 -1.03 -23.24
N GLY A 150 14.42 0.27 -22.88
CA GLY A 150 13.34 1.23 -23.12
C GLY A 150 12.06 0.98 -22.31
N GLY A 151 12.17 0.26 -21.19
CA GLY A 151 11.04 0.00 -20.28
C GLY A 151 10.18 -1.21 -20.64
N ILE A 152 10.51 -1.99 -21.69
CA ILE A 152 9.77 -3.22 -22.04
C ILE A 152 9.86 -4.24 -20.90
N ALA A 153 8.89 -5.15 -20.85
CA ALA A 153 8.84 -6.18 -19.82
C ALA A 153 9.99 -7.17 -19.95
N TRP A 154 10.47 -7.73 -18.84
CA TRP A 154 11.63 -8.62 -18.83
C TRP A 154 11.42 -9.93 -19.64
N PHE A 155 10.21 -10.38 -19.78
CA PHE A 155 9.90 -11.56 -20.59
C PHE A 155 10.03 -11.31 -22.10
N GLU A 156 10.21 -10.04 -22.51
CA GLU A 156 10.52 -9.63 -23.89
C GLU A 156 12.03 -9.40 -24.12
N TRP A 157 12.88 -9.55 -23.09
CA TRP A 157 14.34 -9.40 -23.21
C TRP A 157 14.96 -10.58 -23.97
N GLU A 158 16.22 -10.42 -24.38
CA GLU A 158 16.99 -11.48 -24.98
C GLU A 158 17.00 -12.72 -24.06
N LYS A 159 16.96 -13.91 -24.69
CA LYS A 159 16.81 -15.17 -23.99
C LYS A 159 17.79 -15.33 -22.83
N GLU A 160 19.05 -14.98 -23.04
CA GLU A 160 20.13 -15.14 -22.07
C GLU A 160 19.92 -14.28 -20.81
N LEU A 161 19.36 -13.07 -20.97
CA LEU A 161 18.99 -12.20 -19.85
C LEU A 161 17.66 -12.65 -19.22
N LYS A 162 16.69 -13.04 -20.03
CA LYS A 162 15.40 -13.59 -19.58
C LYS A 162 15.60 -14.82 -18.69
N THR A 163 16.46 -15.75 -19.12
CA THR A 163 16.77 -17.00 -18.38
C THR A 163 17.88 -16.84 -17.34
N ARG A 164 18.42 -15.63 -17.19
CA ARG A 164 19.45 -15.29 -16.19
C ARG A 164 20.75 -16.10 -16.36
N GLU A 165 21.22 -16.30 -17.60
CA GLU A 165 22.48 -16.99 -17.85
C GLU A 165 23.65 -16.24 -17.19
N GLU A 166 24.49 -16.95 -16.44
CA GLU A 166 25.56 -16.37 -15.61
C GLU A 166 26.48 -15.43 -16.41
N LYS A 167 26.84 -15.82 -17.63
CA LYS A 167 27.68 -15.01 -18.51
C LYS A 167 26.99 -13.70 -18.90
N ALA A 168 25.71 -13.77 -19.32
CA ALA A 168 24.95 -12.60 -19.72
C ALA A 168 24.74 -11.64 -18.55
N LEU A 169 24.47 -12.18 -17.34
CA LEU A 169 24.37 -11.36 -16.13
C LEU A 169 25.69 -10.71 -15.76
N SER A 170 26.82 -11.40 -15.92
CA SER A 170 28.14 -10.82 -15.65
C SER A 170 28.47 -9.66 -16.61
N GLU A 171 28.25 -9.87 -17.90
CA GLU A 171 28.43 -8.84 -18.93
C GLU A 171 27.51 -7.63 -18.71
N ALA A 172 26.25 -7.88 -18.33
CA ALA A 172 25.30 -6.82 -18.00
C ALA A 172 25.72 -6.02 -16.77
N LYS A 173 26.21 -6.68 -15.71
CA LYS A 173 26.71 -6.00 -14.49
C LYS A 173 27.90 -5.10 -14.80
N GLU A 174 28.78 -5.49 -15.68
CA GLU A 174 29.92 -4.66 -16.11
C GLU A 174 29.44 -3.50 -16.99
N THR A 175 28.57 -3.75 -17.96
CA THR A 175 28.08 -2.76 -18.92
C THR A 175 27.26 -1.67 -18.24
N TYR A 176 26.40 -2.03 -17.31
CA TYR A 176 25.46 -1.13 -16.65
C TYR A 176 25.83 -0.81 -15.20
N ALA A 177 27.12 -0.92 -14.84
CA ALA A 177 27.60 -0.73 -13.48
C ALA A 177 27.17 0.62 -12.87
N ASP A 178 27.21 1.70 -13.65
CA ASP A 178 26.84 3.04 -13.20
C ASP A 178 25.31 3.17 -12.97
N ASP A 179 24.48 2.61 -13.86
CA ASP A 179 23.02 2.59 -13.68
C ASP A 179 22.62 1.71 -12.49
N ILE A 180 23.27 0.59 -12.26
CA ILE A 180 23.07 -0.25 -11.07
C ILE A 180 23.38 0.56 -9.79
N LEU A 181 24.48 1.29 -9.76
CA LEU A 181 24.83 2.15 -8.63
C LEU A 181 23.82 3.28 -8.43
N PHE A 182 23.26 3.83 -9.52
CA PHE A 182 22.17 4.80 -9.44
C PHE A 182 20.95 4.25 -8.72
N TYR A 183 20.48 3.06 -9.10
CA TYR A 183 19.32 2.41 -8.43
C TYR A 183 19.64 2.03 -6.98
N LYS A 184 20.83 1.57 -6.67
CA LYS A 184 21.28 1.35 -5.29
C LYS A 184 21.25 2.64 -4.46
N MET A 185 21.73 3.75 -5.01
CA MET A 185 21.65 5.06 -4.34
C MET A 185 20.20 5.49 -4.10
N LEU A 186 19.29 5.29 -5.05
CA LEU A 186 17.88 5.61 -4.86
C LEU A 186 17.30 4.86 -3.66
N GLN A 187 17.60 3.57 -3.54
CA GLN A 187 17.15 2.77 -2.41
C GLN A 187 17.78 3.22 -1.10
N TYR A 188 19.07 3.51 -1.09
CA TYR A 188 19.75 4.07 0.08
C TYR A 188 19.08 5.38 0.57
N LEU A 189 18.81 6.32 -0.34
CA LEU A 189 18.16 7.60 0.00
C LEU A 189 16.72 7.38 0.48
N PHE A 190 15.97 6.48 -0.17
CA PHE A 190 14.62 6.13 0.24
C PHE A 190 14.61 5.59 1.68
N PHE A 191 15.38 4.56 1.97
CA PHE A 191 15.40 3.92 3.28
C PHE A 191 15.94 4.85 4.38
N LYS A 192 16.94 5.68 4.09
CA LYS A 192 17.43 6.71 5.01
C LYS A 192 16.29 7.65 5.43
N GLN A 193 15.50 8.14 4.48
CA GLN A 193 14.39 9.04 4.76
C GLN A 193 13.20 8.31 5.42
N TRP A 194 12.92 7.08 5.00
CA TRP A 194 11.87 6.26 5.59
C TRP A 194 12.11 5.97 7.08
N TRP A 195 13.32 5.51 7.42
CA TRP A 195 13.66 5.24 8.82
C TRP A 195 13.59 6.48 9.68
N ALA A 196 14.02 7.64 9.16
CA ALA A 196 13.90 8.91 9.87
C ALA A 196 12.44 9.36 10.07
N LEU A 197 11.56 9.09 9.11
CA LEU A 197 10.12 9.35 9.24
C LEU A 197 9.48 8.38 10.21
N LYS A 198 9.72 7.07 10.07
CA LYS A 198 9.17 6.04 10.96
C LYS A 198 9.58 6.27 12.41
N ALA A 199 10.84 6.60 12.67
CA ALA A 199 11.30 6.95 14.01
C ALA A 199 10.49 8.13 14.58
N TYR A 200 10.26 9.19 13.79
CA TYR A 200 9.46 10.33 14.22
C TYR A 200 8.00 9.96 14.52
N VAL A 201 7.39 9.09 13.70
CA VAL A 201 6.03 8.56 13.93
C VAL A 201 5.97 7.80 15.25
N ASN A 202 6.93 6.87 15.46
CA ASN A 202 6.97 6.04 16.66
C ASN A 202 7.32 6.85 17.93
N GLU A 203 8.16 7.87 17.84
CA GLU A 203 8.45 8.84 18.94
C GLU A 203 7.17 9.52 19.44
N LYS A 204 6.22 9.80 18.54
CA LYS A 204 4.90 10.31 18.89
C LYS A 204 3.94 9.24 19.43
N GLY A 205 4.39 8.01 19.65
CA GLY A 205 3.54 6.88 20.08
C GLY A 205 2.53 6.43 19.00
N ILE A 206 2.71 6.85 17.76
CA ILE A 206 1.89 6.44 16.61
C ILE A 206 2.57 5.24 15.94
N GLU A 207 1.78 4.34 15.40
CA GLU A 207 2.25 3.15 14.69
C GLU A 207 1.81 3.20 13.22
N ILE A 208 2.65 2.68 12.32
CA ILE A 208 2.37 2.62 10.89
C ILE A 208 1.78 1.27 10.54
N ILE A 209 0.61 1.28 9.90
CA ILE A 209 0.04 0.11 9.22
C ILE A 209 0.41 0.22 7.75
N GLY A 210 1.23 -0.71 7.27
CA GLY A 210 1.56 -0.82 5.86
C GLY A 210 0.76 -1.90 5.17
N ASP A 211 0.66 -1.83 3.85
CA ASP A 211 -0.15 -2.71 3.02
C ASP A 211 0.73 -3.60 2.15
N VAL A 212 0.36 -4.86 1.99
CA VAL A 212 1.10 -5.87 1.24
C VAL A 212 0.14 -6.67 0.38
N PRO A 213 0.18 -6.52 -0.95
CA PRO A 213 -0.62 -7.36 -1.84
C PRO A 213 -0.14 -8.81 -1.75
N ILE A 214 -1.07 -9.78 -1.80
CA ILE A 214 -0.69 -11.20 -1.81
C ILE A 214 0.18 -11.50 -3.03
N TYR A 215 -0.21 -11.06 -4.21
CA TYR A 215 0.53 -11.31 -5.45
C TYR A 215 1.60 -10.25 -5.73
N VAL A 216 2.46 -10.57 -6.68
CA VAL A 216 3.48 -9.65 -7.22
C VAL A 216 3.23 -9.41 -8.71
N ALA A 217 3.69 -8.29 -9.23
CA ALA A 217 3.59 -8.03 -10.67
C ALA A 217 4.44 -9.04 -11.47
N GLY A 218 3.92 -9.50 -12.60
CA GLY A 218 4.67 -10.38 -13.51
C GLY A 218 5.96 -9.70 -14.00
N ASP A 219 5.85 -8.43 -14.38
CA ASP A 219 7.00 -7.61 -14.76
C ASP A 219 7.66 -7.00 -13.51
N SER A 220 8.41 -7.85 -12.79
CA SER A 220 9.09 -7.47 -11.54
C SER A 220 10.40 -8.22 -11.35
N ALA A 221 11.30 -7.61 -10.57
CA ALA A 221 12.53 -8.25 -10.13
C ALA A 221 12.24 -9.51 -9.30
N ASP A 222 11.12 -9.55 -8.57
CA ASP A 222 10.71 -10.71 -7.77
C ASP A 222 10.52 -11.96 -8.63
N VAL A 223 9.77 -11.84 -9.74
CA VAL A 223 9.49 -12.95 -10.65
C VAL A 223 10.73 -13.29 -11.47
N TRP A 224 11.40 -12.27 -12.03
CA TRP A 224 12.62 -12.47 -12.82
C TRP A 224 13.74 -13.17 -12.04
N ALA A 225 13.93 -12.79 -10.77
CA ALA A 225 14.97 -13.37 -9.91
C ALA A 225 14.60 -14.74 -9.34
N ASN A 226 13.31 -15.05 -9.21
CA ASN A 226 12.83 -16.27 -8.56
C ASN A 226 11.76 -17.02 -9.39
N PRO A 227 11.99 -17.29 -10.69
CA PRO A 227 10.94 -17.83 -11.58
C PRO A 227 10.40 -19.19 -11.10
N ALA A 228 11.21 -20.01 -10.43
CA ALA A 228 10.81 -21.30 -9.88
C ALA A 228 9.70 -21.20 -8.81
N GLN A 229 9.48 -20.04 -8.22
CA GLN A 229 8.44 -19.80 -7.21
C GLN A 229 7.05 -19.56 -7.82
N PHE A 230 6.96 -19.42 -9.14
CA PHE A 230 5.73 -19.03 -9.85
C PHE A 230 5.32 -20.07 -10.89
N TYR A 231 4.02 -20.15 -11.22
CA TYR A 231 3.48 -20.98 -12.28
C TYR A 231 3.80 -20.39 -13.65
N LEU A 232 5.04 -20.60 -14.09
CA LEU A 232 5.55 -20.22 -15.41
C LEU A 232 5.84 -21.49 -16.24
N ASP A 233 5.70 -21.39 -17.55
CA ASP A 233 6.06 -22.45 -18.50
C ASP A 233 7.58 -22.47 -18.79
N GLU A 234 7.99 -23.27 -19.76
CA GLU A 234 9.39 -23.40 -20.18
C GLU A 234 9.95 -22.11 -20.83
N ASN A 235 9.08 -21.25 -21.32
CA ASN A 235 9.42 -19.95 -21.89
C ASN A 235 9.37 -18.81 -20.85
N LEU A 236 9.08 -19.14 -19.60
CA LEU A 236 8.85 -18.21 -18.48
C LEU A 236 7.62 -17.31 -18.68
N ASP A 237 6.64 -17.76 -19.47
CA ASP A 237 5.36 -17.11 -19.60
C ASP A 237 4.37 -17.66 -18.54
N PRO A 238 3.49 -16.84 -17.94
CA PRO A 238 2.54 -17.31 -16.93
C PRO A 238 1.60 -18.38 -17.52
N ILE A 239 1.56 -19.57 -16.90
CA ILE A 239 0.60 -20.62 -17.23
C ILE A 239 -0.78 -20.19 -16.79
N ASP A 240 -0.88 -19.71 -15.57
CA ASP A 240 -2.09 -19.16 -14.96
C ASP A 240 -1.78 -17.86 -14.23
N VAL A 241 -2.77 -16.99 -14.18
CA VAL A 241 -2.70 -15.68 -13.51
C VAL A 241 -3.81 -15.51 -12.48
N ALA A 242 -3.61 -14.59 -11.55
CA ALA A 242 -4.55 -14.28 -10.50
C ALA A 242 -5.70 -13.40 -10.99
N GLY A 243 -6.83 -13.52 -10.31
CA GLY A 243 -7.99 -12.68 -10.50
C GLY A 243 -9.14 -13.06 -9.57
N CYS A 244 -10.33 -12.58 -9.91
CA CYS A 244 -11.58 -12.93 -9.24
C CYS A 244 -12.63 -13.39 -10.26
N PRO A 245 -13.50 -14.35 -9.90
CA PRO A 245 -14.56 -14.82 -10.80
C PRO A 245 -15.56 -13.73 -11.15
N PRO A 246 -16.34 -13.90 -12.22
CA PRO A 246 -17.53 -13.10 -12.48
C PRO A 246 -18.47 -13.02 -11.27
N ASP A 247 -18.98 -11.82 -11.00
CA ASP A 247 -19.91 -11.55 -9.91
C ASP A 247 -20.99 -10.54 -10.34
N ALA A 248 -21.79 -10.06 -9.39
CA ALA A 248 -22.84 -9.08 -9.64
C ALA A 248 -22.32 -7.69 -10.05
N PHE A 249 -21.04 -7.41 -9.83
CA PHE A 249 -20.37 -6.14 -10.14
C PHE A 249 -19.58 -6.18 -11.44
N SER A 250 -19.04 -7.36 -11.79
CA SER A 250 -18.26 -7.57 -13.02
C SER A 250 -18.68 -8.88 -13.70
N ALA A 251 -19.36 -8.77 -14.86
CA ALA A 251 -19.79 -9.93 -15.66
C ALA A 251 -18.62 -10.74 -16.25
N ASP A 252 -17.44 -10.14 -16.36
CA ASP A 252 -16.21 -10.76 -16.87
C ASP A 252 -15.26 -11.18 -15.74
N GLY A 253 -15.63 -10.88 -14.49
CA GLY A 253 -14.74 -10.99 -13.34
C GLY A 253 -13.62 -9.94 -13.36
N GLN A 254 -12.55 -10.19 -12.61
CA GLN A 254 -11.37 -9.32 -12.58
C GLN A 254 -10.15 -10.15 -12.96
N LEU A 255 -9.48 -9.78 -14.04
CA LEU A 255 -8.20 -10.33 -14.47
C LEU A 255 -7.08 -9.42 -13.96
N TRP A 256 -6.33 -9.85 -12.94
CA TRP A 256 -5.24 -9.05 -12.36
C TRP A 256 -3.91 -9.27 -13.06
N GLY A 257 -3.72 -10.41 -13.73
CA GLY A 257 -2.53 -10.70 -14.52
C GLY A 257 -1.27 -11.04 -13.71
N ASN A 258 -1.36 -11.12 -12.39
CA ASN A 258 -0.24 -11.51 -11.54
C ASN A 258 0.01 -13.02 -11.67
N PRO A 259 1.27 -13.49 -11.82
CA PRO A 259 1.56 -14.91 -11.84
C PRO A 259 1.25 -15.56 -10.49
N LEU A 260 0.75 -16.79 -10.52
CA LEU A 260 0.42 -17.55 -9.32
C LEU A 260 1.65 -18.19 -8.69
N PHE A 261 1.64 -18.36 -7.37
CA PHE A 261 2.72 -19.02 -6.64
C PHE A 261 2.65 -20.54 -6.76
N ARG A 262 3.81 -21.19 -6.90
CA ARG A 262 3.97 -22.66 -6.74
C ARG A 262 4.04 -23.01 -5.25
N TRP A 263 2.90 -23.06 -4.58
CA TRP A 263 2.83 -23.30 -3.15
C TRP A 263 3.46 -24.62 -2.71
N ASP A 264 3.39 -25.64 -3.54
CA ASP A 264 4.03 -26.95 -3.34
C ASP A 264 5.57 -26.87 -3.35
N GLU A 265 6.15 -26.09 -4.25
CA GLU A 265 7.59 -25.83 -4.29
C GLU A 265 8.02 -24.95 -3.12
N MET A 266 7.28 -23.89 -2.87
CA MET A 266 7.55 -23.00 -1.71
C MET A 266 7.49 -23.76 -0.37
N LYS A 267 6.60 -24.74 -0.23
CA LYS A 267 6.53 -25.59 0.95
C LYS A 267 7.79 -26.42 1.14
N LYS A 268 8.40 -26.96 0.06
CA LYS A 268 9.62 -27.77 0.12
C LYS A 268 10.81 -26.99 0.69
N ASP A 269 10.92 -25.70 0.39
CA ASP A 269 11.97 -24.83 0.91
C ASP A 269 11.58 -24.13 2.24
N GLY A 270 10.42 -24.48 2.78
CA GLY A 270 9.86 -23.90 4.03
C GLY A 270 9.44 -22.44 3.85
N TYR A 271 8.86 -22.09 2.71
CA TYR A 271 8.35 -20.75 2.36
C TYR A 271 9.42 -19.66 2.53
N SER A 272 10.62 -19.92 2.05
CA SER A 272 11.78 -19.03 2.26
C SER A 272 11.53 -17.62 1.70
N TRP A 273 10.96 -17.50 0.51
CA TRP A 273 10.62 -16.22 -0.11
C TRP A 273 9.58 -15.43 0.71
N TRP A 274 8.50 -16.07 1.14
CA TRP A 274 7.48 -15.45 2.00
C TRP A 274 8.04 -15.06 3.37
N THR A 275 8.95 -15.87 3.92
CA THR A 275 9.65 -15.55 5.17
C THR A 275 10.48 -14.27 5.02
N LYS A 276 11.23 -14.13 3.92
CA LYS A 276 11.99 -12.92 3.61
C LYS A 276 11.07 -11.70 3.44
N ARG A 277 9.97 -11.86 2.69
CA ARG A 277 9.00 -10.79 2.44
C ARG A 277 8.36 -10.28 3.73
N ILE A 278 7.78 -11.15 4.53
CA ILE A 278 7.13 -10.75 5.80
C ILE A 278 8.15 -10.18 6.78
N LYS A 279 9.36 -10.74 6.86
CA LYS A 279 10.44 -10.18 7.67
C LYS A 279 10.81 -8.74 7.23
N ALA A 280 10.90 -8.48 5.94
CA ALA A 280 11.18 -7.14 5.42
C ALA A 280 10.04 -6.16 5.73
N MET A 281 8.78 -6.58 5.49
CA MET A 281 7.60 -5.75 5.77
C MET A 281 7.42 -5.47 7.26
N SER A 282 7.69 -6.44 8.14
CA SER A 282 7.64 -6.25 9.60
C SER A 282 8.72 -5.32 10.14
N LYS A 283 9.79 -5.07 9.37
CA LYS A 283 10.74 -3.99 9.68
C LYS A 283 10.21 -2.63 9.22
N LEU A 284 9.66 -2.58 8.01
CA LEU A 284 9.14 -1.34 7.43
C LEU A 284 7.96 -0.78 8.22
N TYR A 285 7.05 -1.65 8.67
CA TYR A 285 5.79 -1.29 9.30
C TYR A 285 5.71 -1.83 10.72
N ASP A 286 4.87 -1.23 11.54
CA ASP A 286 4.57 -1.72 12.91
C ASP A 286 3.48 -2.79 12.86
N ILE A 287 2.55 -2.66 11.90
CA ILE A 287 1.52 -3.65 11.57
C ILE A 287 1.50 -3.83 10.05
N VAL A 288 1.38 -5.07 9.60
CA VAL A 288 1.25 -5.42 8.19
C VAL A 288 -0.21 -5.74 7.87
N ARG A 289 -0.83 -4.99 6.95
CA ARG A 289 -2.09 -5.39 6.33
C ARG A 289 -1.79 -6.31 5.16
N ILE A 290 -2.37 -7.49 5.15
CA ILE A 290 -2.29 -8.39 3.99
C ILE A 290 -3.57 -8.22 3.18
N ASP A 291 -3.38 -7.78 1.94
CA ASP A 291 -4.45 -7.63 0.95
C ASP A 291 -4.82 -8.98 0.36
N HIS A 292 -6.12 -9.18 0.08
CA HIS A 292 -6.69 -10.40 -0.48
C HIS A 292 -6.31 -11.68 0.28
N PHE A 293 -6.47 -11.68 1.60
CA PHE A 293 -6.06 -12.78 2.49
C PHE A 293 -6.74 -14.13 2.16
N ARG A 294 -7.94 -14.10 1.58
CA ARG A 294 -8.63 -15.32 1.14
C ARG A 294 -7.81 -16.16 0.17
N GLY A 295 -6.90 -15.53 -0.61
CA GLY A 295 -6.03 -16.23 -1.55
C GLY A 295 -5.08 -17.25 -0.92
N PHE A 296 -4.89 -17.20 0.41
CA PHE A 296 -4.16 -18.24 1.14
C PHE A 296 -5.02 -19.46 1.49
N ASP A 297 -6.35 -19.34 1.51
CA ASP A 297 -7.27 -20.48 1.60
C ASP A 297 -7.51 -21.09 0.23
N SER A 298 -8.00 -20.26 -0.66
CA SER A 298 -8.28 -20.62 -2.05
C SER A 298 -8.13 -19.40 -2.96
N TYR A 299 -7.45 -19.59 -4.07
CA TYR A 299 -7.18 -18.56 -5.06
C TYR A 299 -7.81 -18.91 -6.40
N TYR A 300 -8.19 -17.88 -7.15
CA TYR A 300 -8.80 -18.04 -8.46
C TYR A 300 -7.73 -17.99 -9.54
N ALA A 301 -7.55 -19.12 -10.24
CA ALA A 301 -6.55 -19.31 -11.28
C ALA A 301 -7.21 -19.15 -12.64
N ILE A 302 -6.72 -18.22 -13.45
CA ILE A 302 -7.21 -17.92 -14.79
C ILE A 302 -6.14 -18.31 -15.78
N PRO A 303 -6.44 -19.05 -16.89
CA PRO A 303 -5.46 -19.35 -17.91
C PRO A 303 -4.72 -18.09 -18.40
N GLY A 304 -3.39 -18.12 -18.45
CA GLY A 304 -2.56 -16.95 -18.79
C GLY A 304 -2.80 -16.39 -20.19
N THR A 305 -3.51 -17.13 -21.04
CA THR A 305 -3.89 -16.74 -22.41
C THR A 305 -5.26 -16.09 -22.51
N ASP A 306 -6.01 -16.01 -21.41
CA ASP A 306 -7.37 -15.50 -21.40
C ASP A 306 -7.40 -13.98 -21.19
N ASP A 307 -8.34 -13.31 -21.89
CA ASP A 307 -8.57 -11.86 -21.77
C ASP A 307 -9.59 -11.49 -20.68
N THR A 308 -10.24 -12.49 -20.08
CA THR A 308 -11.27 -12.33 -19.03
C THR A 308 -11.12 -13.39 -17.94
N ALA A 309 -11.74 -13.16 -16.80
CA ALA A 309 -11.70 -14.12 -15.68
C ALA A 309 -12.78 -15.23 -15.77
N ARG A 310 -13.49 -15.36 -16.89
CA ARG A 310 -14.64 -16.27 -17.01
C ARG A 310 -14.30 -17.76 -16.92
N ASN A 311 -13.12 -18.17 -17.40
CA ASN A 311 -12.71 -19.57 -17.49
C ASN A 311 -11.78 -19.99 -16.35
N GLY A 312 -11.68 -19.19 -15.31
CA GLY A 312 -10.84 -19.53 -14.17
C GLY A 312 -11.46 -20.61 -13.26
N GLU A 313 -10.63 -21.15 -12.40
CA GLU A 313 -11.00 -22.16 -11.41
C GLU A 313 -10.43 -21.85 -10.03
N TRP A 314 -11.11 -22.35 -8.99
CA TRP A 314 -10.62 -22.23 -7.62
C TRP A 314 -9.60 -23.34 -7.33
N ARG A 315 -8.45 -22.96 -6.76
CA ARG A 315 -7.40 -23.87 -6.29
C ARG A 315 -7.09 -23.61 -4.83
N GLU A 316 -6.67 -24.66 -4.11
CA GLU A 316 -6.31 -24.57 -2.69
C GLU A 316 -4.99 -23.82 -2.49
N GLY A 317 -4.99 -22.91 -1.52
CA GLY A 317 -3.80 -22.18 -1.06
C GLY A 317 -3.05 -22.93 0.04
N PRO A 318 -1.97 -22.33 0.58
CA PRO A 318 -1.13 -22.97 1.61
C PRO A 318 -1.79 -23.03 2.99
N GLY A 319 -2.87 -22.28 3.21
CA GLY A 319 -3.59 -22.24 4.48
C GLY A 319 -2.72 -21.90 5.68
N MET A 320 -3.04 -22.47 6.82
CA MET A 320 -2.30 -22.26 8.08
C MET A 320 -0.86 -22.79 8.07
N ASP A 321 -0.50 -23.68 7.14
CA ASP A 321 0.86 -24.23 7.02
C ASP A 321 1.90 -23.12 6.78
N LEU A 322 1.57 -22.16 5.93
CA LEU A 322 2.39 -20.96 5.71
C LEU A 322 2.53 -20.16 7.03
N PHE A 323 1.41 -19.81 7.67
CA PHE A 323 1.43 -18.92 8.84
C PHE A 323 2.11 -19.55 10.07
N HIS A 324 1.91 -20.85 10.31
CA HIS A 324 2.66 -21.59 11.33
C HIS A 324 4.17 -21.58 11.05
N THR A 325 4.56 -21.71 9.77
CA THR A 325 5.97 -21.65 9.40
C THR A 325 6.56 -20.25 9.59
N LEU A 326 5.81 -19.21 9.21
CA LEU A 326 6.22 -17.81 9.42
C LEU A 326 6.36 -17.49 10.91
N GLU A 327 5.38 -17.85 11.75
CA GLU A 327 5.44 -17.63 13.19
C GLU A 327 6.60 -18.38 13.85
N LYS A 328 6.86 -19.62 13.43
CA LYS A 328 8.01 -20.40 13.92
C LYS A 328 9.35 -19.72 13.61
N LYS A 329 9.47 -19.06 12.44
CA LYS A 329 10.72 -18.44 11.99
C LYS A 329 10.89 -16.99 12.45
N LEU A 330 9.79 -16.24 12.57
CA LEU A 330 9.80 -14.78 12.79
C LEU A 330 9.26 -14.38 14.17
N GLY A 331 8.65 -15.31 14.90
CA GLY A 331 7.93 -15.02 16.14
C GLY A 331 6.53 -14.49 15.89
N LYS A 332 5.96 -13.79 16.87
CA LYS A 332 4.61 -13.23 16.79
C LYS A 332 4.52 -12.22 15.63
N LEU A 333 3.53 -12.42 14.78
CA LEU A 333 3.25 -11.55 13.63
C LEU A 333 2.18 -10.51 14.00
N ASN A 334 2.47 -9.23 13.74
CA ASN A 334 1.51 -8.14 13.86
C ASN A 334 0.84 -7.93 12.49
N ILE A 335 -0.21 -8.70 12.22
CA ILE A 335 -0.90 -8.72 10.93
C ILE A 335 -2.37 -8.38 11.13
N ILE A 336 -2.94 -7.61 10.22
CA ILE A 336 -4.37 -7.47 9.97
C ILE A 336 -4.65 -7.95 8.55
N VAL A 337 -5.86 -8.44 8.28
CA VAL A 337 -6.14 -9.10 7.00
C VAL A 337 -7.35 -8.50 6.30
N GLU A 338 -7.26 -8.44 4.96
CA GLU A 338 -8.40 -8.12 4.11
C GLU A 338 -9.13 -9.43 3.79
N ASP A 339 -10.32 -9.58 4.39
CA ASP A 339 -11.22 -10.72 4.25
C ASP A 339 -12.55 -10.31 3.59
N LEU A 340 -12.48 -9.48 2.56
CA LEU A 340 -13.63 -9.04 1.78
C LEU A 340 -14.00 -10.02 0.66
N GLY A 341 -15.15 -9.80 0.03
CA GLY A 341 -15.64 -10.59 -1.09
C GLY A 341 -16.42 -11.83 -0.67
N PHE A 342 -16.42 -12.87 -1.51
CA PHE A 342 -17.16 -14.10 -1.25
C PHE A 342 -16.44 -14.98 -0.21
N LEU A 343 -16.97 -15.01 1.02
CA LEU A 343 -16.38 -15.73 2.14
C LEU A 343 -16.99 -17.14 2.24
N THR A 344 -16.18 -18.15 1.96
CA THR A 344 -16.53 -19.56 2.23
C THR A 344 -16.30 -19.92 3.71
N PRO A 345 -16.93 -21.00 4.22
CA PRO A 345 -16.64 -21.49 5.58
C PRO A 345 -15.13 -21.75 5.83
N SER A 346 -14.39 -22.19 4.81
CA SER A 346 -12.94 -22.44 4.92
C SER A 346 -12.15 -21.14 5.08
N VAL A 347 -12.50 -20.08 4.33
CA VAL A 347 -11.89 -18.73 4.47
C VAL A 347 -12.15 -18.17 5.87
N LEU A 348 -13.39 -18.25 6.36
CA LEU A 348 -13.73 -17.80 7.71
C LEU A 348 -12.97 -18.59 8.79
N LYS A 349 -12.79 -19.91 8.56
CA LYS A 349 -11.97 -20.74 9.41
C LYS A 349 -10.50 -20.32 9.39
N LEU A 350 -9.93 -20.04 8.22
CA LEU A 350 -8.55 -19.57 8.09
C LEU A 350 -8.32 -18.26 8.86
N VAL A 351 -9.21 -17.26 8.70
CA VAL A 351 -9.13 -15.99 9.45
C VAL A 351 -9.20 -16.24 10.95
N LYS A 352 -10.13 -17.10 11.40
CA LYS A 352 -10.25 -17.45 12.82
C LYS A 352 -9.02 -18.17 13.36
N ASP A 353 -8.51 -19.16 12.63
CA ASP A 353 -7.37 -19.98 13.06
C ASP A 353 -6.06 -19.18 13.08
N SER A 354 -5.91 -18.21 12.15
CA SER A 354 -4.75 -17.31 12.14
C SER A 354 -4.71 -16.36 13.35
N GLY A 355 -5.87 -16.10 13.96
CA GLY A 355 -6.00 -15.11 15.03
C GLY A 355 -5.78 -13.66 14.57
N PHE A 356 -5.69 -13.40 13.26
CA PHE A 356 -5.55 -12.05 12.71
C PHE A 356 -6.92 -11.37 12.64
N PRO A 357 -7.03 -10.06 12.99
CA PRO A 357 -8.29 -9.36 12.84
C PRO A 357 -8.61 -9.15 11.36
N GLY A 358 -9.79 -9.60 10.95
CA GLY A 358 -10.40 -9.26 9.67
C GLY A 358 -10.98 -7.86 9.65
N MET A 359 -11.60 -7.45 8.54
CA MET A 359 -12.09 -6.09 8.38
C MET A 359 -13.60 -6.01 8.14
N LYS A 360 -14.18 -4.87 8.49
CA LYS A 360 -15.57 -4.50 8.26
C LYS A 360 -15.63 -3.12 7.60
N VAL A 361 -16.41 -3.02 6.53
CA VAL A 361 -16.57 -1.76 5.76
C VAL A 361 -17.99 -1.24 5.91
N VAL A 362 -18.13 -0.07 6.54
CA VAL A 362 -19.45 0.53 6.83
C VAL A 362 -20.25 0.81 5.56
N GLN A 363 -19.61 1.21 4.47
CA GLN A 363 -20.31 1.43 3.19
C GLN A 363 -21.02 0.18 2.64
N PHE A 364 -20.57 -1.01 3.00
CA PHE A 364 -21.19 -2.27 2.56
C PHE A 364 -22.42 -2.66 3.40
N ALA A 365 -22.67 -1.97 4.52
CA ALA A 365 -23.74 -2.31 5.45
C ALA A 365 -25.15 -2.04 4.94
N PHE A 366 -25.32 -1.16 3.95
CA PHE A 366 -26.60 -0.53 3.67
C PHE A 366 -27.31 -1.07 2.41
N ASP A 367 -27.08 -2.35 2.07
CA ASP A 367 -27.96 -3.01 1.12
C ASP A 367 -29.28 -3.35 1.82
N SER A 368 -30.37 -2.69 1.42
CA SER A 368 -31.67 -2.85 2.05
C SER A 368 -32.41 -4.15 1.63
N ARG A 369 -31.82 -4.94 0.73
CA ARG A 369 -32.42 -6.16 0.19
C ARG A 369 -32.18 -7.38 1.06
N GLU A 370 -31.12 -7.36 1.87
CA GLU A 370 -30.71 -8.49 2.71
C GLU A 370 -30.07 -8.03 4.03
N GLY A 371 -30.02 -8.96 5.00
CA GLY A 371 -29.27 -8.74 6.25
C GLY A 371 -27.78 -8.65 5.96
N SER A 372 -27.09 -7.76 6.66
CA SER A 372 -25.66 -7.51 6.42
C SER A 372 -24.82 -7.72 7.67
N ASP A 373 -23.79 -8.55 7.57
CA ASP A 373 -22.75 -8.70 8.58
C ASP A 373 -21.88 -7.44 8.72
N TYR A 374 -22.04 -6.48 7.80
CA TYR A 374 -21.38 -5.18 7.83
C TYR A 374 -22.14 -4.12 8.62
N LEU A 375 -23.34 -4.42 9.17
CA LEU A 375 -24.01 -3.51 10.09
C LEU A 375 -23.24 -3.43 11.42
N PRO A 376 -22.94 -2.24 11.93
CA PRO A 376 -22.13 -2.05 13.12
C PRO A 376 -22.52 -2.86 14.37
N HIS A 377 -23.79 -3.19 14.54
CA HIS A 377 -24.26 -4.01 15.67
C HIS A 377 -23.93 -5.51 15.52
N ASN A 378 -23.52 -5.97 14.33
CA ASN A 378 -23.10 -7.34 14.06
C ASN A 378 -21.58 -7.55 14.13
N TYR A 379 -20.81 -6.50 14.38
CA TYR A 379 -19.35 -6.62 14.38
C TYR A 379 -18.84 -7.46 15.56
N PRO A 380 -17.83 -8.33 15.33
CA PRO A 380 -17.02 -8.85 16.41
C PRO A 380 -16.14 -7.73 17.00
N THR A 381 -15.66 -7.91 18.23
CA THR A 381 -14.70 -6.97 18.83
C THR A 381 -13.35 -7.02 18.13
N HIS A 382 -12.89 -8.22 17.80
CA HIS A 382 -11.61 -8.46 17.13
C HIS A 382 -11.70 -8.26 15.63
N CYS A 383 -11.83 -6.99 15.21
CA CYS A 383 -11.87 -6.59 13.80
C CYS A 383 -11.38 -5.16 13.62
N VAL A 384 -11.03 -4.83 12.36
CA VAL A 384 -10.73 -3.47 11.90
C VAL A 384 -11.93 -2.92 11.16
N VAL A 385 -12.45 -1.79 11.60
CA VAL A 385 -13.62 -1.14 11.02
C VAL A 385 -13.20 0.02 10.13
N TYR A 386 -13.61 0.01 8.88
CA TYR A 386 -13.39 1.07 7.91
C TYR A 386 -14.72 1.74 7.53
N THR A 387 -14.71 3.05 7.27
CA THR A 387 -15.84 3.68 6.55
C THR A 387 -15.88 3.27 5.10
N GLY A 388 -14.73 3.22 4.47
CA GLY A 388 -14.38 2.73 3.15
C GLY A 388 -12.87 2.55 3.09
N THR A 389 -12.38 1.84 2.08
CA THR A 389 -10.96 1.66 1.78
C THR A 389 -10.53 2.60 0.65
N HIS A 390 -9.30 2.44 0.15
CA HIS A 390 -8.81 3.13 -1.05
C HIS A 390 -9.57 2.74 -2.34
N ASP A 391 -10.26 1.60 -2.35
CA ASP A 391 -11.06 1.11 -3.49
C ASP A 391 -12.50 1.62 -3.49
N ASN A 392 -12.98 2.09 -2.35
CA ASN A 392 -14.31 2.64 -2.23
C ASN A 392 -14.36 4.12 -2.66
N ASP A 393 -15.53 4.59 -3.05
CA ASP A 393 -15.77 6.02 -3.16
C ASP A 393 -15.71 6.67 -1.77
N THR A 394 -15.44 7.97 -1.70
CA THR A 394 -15.57 8.72 -0.44
C THR A 394 -16.99 8.63 0.08
N ILE A 395 -17.20 8.86 1.37
CA ILE A 395 -18.57 8.87 1.95
C ILE A 395 -19.47 9.84 1.19
N LEU A 396 -19.00 11.05 0.89
CA LEU A 396 -19.82 12.04 0.18
C LEU A 396 -20.07 11.67 -1.29
N GLY A 397 -19.14 10.99 -1.93
CA GLY A 397 -19.32 10.39 -3.24
C GLY A 397 -20.35 9.27 -3.20
N TRP A 398 -20.19 8.32 -2.28
CA TRP A 398 -21.13 7.23 -2.06
C TRP A 398 -22.57 7.73 -1.78
N MET A 399 -22.72 8.78 -0.98
CA MET A 399 -24.03 9.38 -0.71
C MET A 399 -24.72 9.93 -1.96
N LYS A 400 -23.97 10.26 -3.01
CA LYS A 400 -24.52 10.75 -4.30
C LYS A 400 -24.77 9.61 -5.29
N THR A 401 -23.94 8.57 -5.29
CA THR A 401 -23.90 7.53 -6.32
C THR A 401 -24.63 6.26 -5.91
N ALA A 402 -24.70 5.94 -4.61
CA ALA A 402 -25.35 4.74 -4.09
C ALA A 402 -26.87 4.74 -4.33
N PRO A 403 -27.53 3.56 -4.38
CA PRO A 403 -28.97 3.44 -4.50
C PRO A 403 -29.69 4.29 -3.43
N LYS A 404 -30.75 4.99 -3.83
CA LYS A 404 -31.50 5.87 -2.92
C LYS A 404 -32.01 5.15 -1.66
N ALA A 405 -32.39 3.88 -1.79
CA ALA A 405 -32.84 3.04 -0.67
C ALA A 405 -31.69 2.83 0.33
N SER A 406 -30.49 2.53 -0.14
CA SER A 406 -29.29 2.34 0.69
C SER A 406 -28.90 3.63 1.42
N VAL A 407 -28.93 4.76 0.72
CA VAL A 407 -28.67 6.08 1.33
C VAL A 407 -29.72 6.43 2.39
N LYS A 408 -30.98 6.13 2.12
CA LYS A 408 -32.08 6.33 3.10
C LYS A 408 -31.85 5.45 4.33
N PHE A 409 -31.56 4.19 4.15
CA PHE A 409 -31.30 3.25 5.24
C PHE A 409 -30.09 3.70 6.07
N ALA A 410 -28.99 4.10 5.45
CA ALA A 410 -27.84 4.64 6.17
C ALA A 410 -28.19 5.87 7.02
N LYS A 411 -28.97 6.80 6.47
CA LYS A 411 -29.43 8.01 7.19
C LYS A 411 -30.26 7.66 8.42
N GLU A 412 -31.20 6.74 8.28
CA GLU A 412 -32.07 6.30 9.37
C GLU A 412 -31.28 5.51 10.42
N TYR A 413 -30.48 4.53 9.99
CA TYR A 413 -29.73 3.64 10.89
C TYR A 413 -28.66 4.38 11.70
N LEU A 414 -27.89 5.27 11.07
CA LEU A 414 -26.83 6.04 11.73
C LEU A 414 -27.30 7.40 12.24
N ASN A 415 -28.56 7.76 12.07
CA ASN A 415 -29.08 9.09 12.39
C ASN A 415 -28.21 10.21 11.79
N LEU A 416 -27.99 10.14 10.46
CA LEU A 416 -27.13 11.10 9.76
C LEU A 416 -27.85 12.43 9.56
N THR A 417 -27.24 13.54 9.96
CA THR A 417 -27.78 14.89 9.82
C THR A 417 -26.88 15.80 8.96
N LYS A 418 -27.46 16.87 8.43
CA LYS A 418 -26.70 17.90 7.69
C LYS A 418 -25.83 18.75 8.61
N GLU A 419 -26.28 18.97 9.82
CA GLU A 419 -25.63 19.80 10.85
C GLU A 419 -24.32 19.17 11.31
N GLU A 420 -24.30 17.84 11.52
CA GLU A 420 -23.08 17.10 11.82
C GLU A 420 -22.18 16.98 10.59
N GLY A 421 -22.79 16.85 9.42
CA GLY A 421 -22.18 16.42 8.17
C GLY A 421 -22.31 14.90 7.97
N TYR A 422 -22.78 14.47 6.79
CA TYR A 422 -23.04 13.05 6.52
C TYR A 422 -21.77 12.19 6.62
N ASN A 423 -20.62 12.71 6.19
CA ASN A 423 -19.32 12.06 6.36
C ASN A 423 -18.99 11.86 7.84
N TRP A 424 -19.15 12.90 8.67
CA TRP A 424 -18.87 12.81 10.11
C TRP A 424 -19.81 11.86 10.83
N GLY A 425 -21.10 11.86 10.48
CA GLY A 425 -22.07 10.91 11.03
C GLY A 425 -21.74 9.45 10.68
N MET A 426 -21.28 9.19 9.45
CA MET A 426 -20.90 7.84 9.03
C MET A 426 -19.60 7.38 9.71
N MET A 427 -18.59 8.26 9.81
CA MET A 427 -17.37 8.01 10.60
C MET A 427 -17.71 7.79 12.07
N ARG A 428 -18.64 8.54 12.64
CA ARG A 428 -19.15 8.32 14.01
C ARG A 428 -19.68 6.91 14.18
N GLY A 429 -20.41 6.37 13.19
CA GLY A 429 -20.88 4.99 13.19
C GLY A 429 -19.73 3.98 13.31
N ALA A 430 -18.64 4.19 12.59
CA ALA A 430 -17.44 3.37 12.71
C ALA A 430 -16.78 3.48 14.09
N TRP A 431 -16.59 4.71 14.60
CA TRP A 431 -15.96 4.93 15.91
C TRP A 431 -16.80 4.46 17.10
N ALA A 432 -18.13 4.51 17.00
CA ALA A 432 -19.05 4.02 18.02
C ALA A 432 -19.11 2.50 18.09
N SER A 433 -18.69 1.79 17.04
CA SER A 433 -18.72 0.33 16.97
C SER A 433 -17.88 -0.35 18.05
N VAL A 434 -18.08 -1.65 18.24
CA VAL A 434 -17.33 -2.47 19.21
C VAL A 434 -15.96 -2.91 18.71
N GLY A 435 -15.67 -2.73 17.40
CA GLY A 435 -14.39 -3.16 16.81
C GLY A 435 -13.17 -2.54 17.49
N ASP A 436 -12.13 -3.33 17.66
CA ASP A 436 -10.90 -2.92 18.37
C ASP A 436 -10.20 -1.74 17.69
N LEU A 437 -10.21 -1.70 16.36
CA LEU A 437 -9.58 -0.65 15.57
C LEU A 437 -10.59 -0.05 14.59
N ALA A 438 -10.64 1.27 14.49
CA ALA A 438 -11.42 1.98 13.46
C ALA A 438 -10.50 2.89 12.66
N ILE A 439 -10.47 2.70 11.34
CA ILE A 439 -9.66 3.47 10.41
C ILE A 439 -10.57 4.20 9.42
N VAL A 440 -10.31 5.48 9.21
CA VAL A 440 -11.07 6.29 8.26
C VAL A 440 -10.14 6.94 7.24
N PRO A 441 -10.52 7.00 5.95
CA PRO A 441 -9.76 7.73 4.95
C PRO A 441 -9.69 9.22 5.26
N MET A 442 -8.53 9.83 5.00
CA MET A 442 -8.38 11.27 5.17
C MET A 442 -9.36 12.07 4.32
N GLN A 443 -9.72 11.58 3.15
CA GLN A 443 -10.73 12.15 2.26
C GLN A 443 -12.08 12.34 2.96
N ASP A 444 -12.48 11.35 3.75
CA ASP A 444 -13.73 11.39 4.52
C ASP A 444 -13.66 12.42 5.65
N ILE A 445 -12.50 12.54 6.32
CA ILE A 445 -12.28 13.53 7.40
C ILE A 445 -12.34 14.95 6.82
N ILE A 446 -11.69 15.19 5.68
CA ILE A 446 -11.71 16.49 4.97
C ILE A 446 -13.13 16.77 4.44
N GLY A 447 -13.82 15.73 3.94
CA GLY A 447 -15.16 15.85 3.38
C GLY A 447 -15.13 16.18 1.88
N VAL A 448 -14.25 15.53 1.12
CA VAL A 448 -14.23 15.60 -0.34
C VAL A 448 -15.20 14.60 -0.95
N GLY A 449 -15.71 14.89 -2.16
CA GLY A 449 -16.58 14.02 -2.92
C GLY A 449 -15.81 12.96 -3.73
N SER A 450 -16.45 12.41 -4.78
CA SER A 450 -15.84 11.39 -5.64
C SER A 450 -14.55 11.83 -6.32
N GLU A 451 -14.30 13.13 -6.41
CA GLU A 451 -13.03 13.69 -6.87
C GLU A 451 -11.84 13.32 -5.97
N GLY A 452 -12.12 12.92 -4.72
CA GLY A 452 -11.12 12.41 -3.78
C GLY A 452 -10.94 10.90 -3.79
N ARG A 453 -11.69 10.16 -4.61
CA ARG A 453 -11.56 8.71 -4.70
C ARG A 453 -10.16 8.32 -5.15
N MET A 454 -9.54 7.36 -4.44
CA MET A 454 -8.16 6.94 -4.69
C MET A 454 -8.06 5.96 -5.84
N ASN A 455 -8.93 4.95 -5.84
CA ASN A 455 -8.95 3.91 -6.87
C ASN A 455 -10.37 3.50 -7.24
N THR A 456 -10.57 3.23 -8.52
CA THR A 456 -11.76 2.56 -9.05
C THR A 456 -11.31 1.22 -9.62
N PRO A 457 -11.59 0.10 -8.93
CA PRO A 457 -11.19 -1.23 -9.40
C PRO A 457 -11.60 -1.51 -10.83
N SER A 458 -10.80 -2.28 -11.55
CA SER A 458 -11.00 -2.65 -12.97
C SER A 458 -11.02 -1.47 -13.95
N THR A 459 -10.41 -0.32 -13.62
CA THR A 459 -10.20 0.80 -14.53
C THR A 459 -8.74 1.14 -14.70
N LEU A 460 -8.36 1.62 -15.88
CA LEU A 460 -7.02 2.12 -16.17
C LEU A 460 -7.06 3.66 -16.26
N GLY A 461 -6.07 4.31 -15.61
CA GLY A 461 -5.94 5.77 -15.56
C GLY A 461 -6.91 6.45 -14.58
N GLY A 462 -6.55 7.65 -14.13
CA GLY A 462 -7.34 8.43 -13.17
C GLY A 462 -7.37 7.87 -11.75
N ASN A 463 -6.51 6.89 -11.43
CA ASN A 463 -6.38 6.27 -10.14
C ASN A 463 -5.07 6.67 -9.46
N TRP A 464 -5.01 6.60 -8.12
CA TRP A 464 -3.82 6.82 -7.29
C TRP A 464 -3.28 8.25 -7.31
N GLU A 465 -4.04 9.18 -7.91
CA GLU A 465 -3.61 10.55 -8.19
C GLU A 465 -3.98 11.54 -7.06
N TRP A 466 -5.03 11.28 -6.29
CA TRP A 466 -5.56 12.26 -5.35
C TRP A 466 -4.55 12.73 -4.31
N ARG A 467 -4.56 14.06 -4.04
CA ARG A 467 -3.73 14.71 -3.02
C ARG A 467 -4.54 15.72 -2.20
N ALA A 468 -4.25 15.77 -0.91
CA ALA A 468 -4.69 16.88 -0.06
C ALA A 468 -3.84 18.14 -0.30
N THR A 469 -4.41 19.29 -0.01
CA THR A 469 -3.67 20.56 0.12
C THR A 469 -3.42 20.90 1.59
N ALA A 470 -2.41 21.72 1.85
CA ALA A 470 -1.96 22.00 3.22
C ALA A 470 -3.02 22.70 4.09
N ASP A 471 -3.90 23.50 3.49
CA ASP A 471 -5.00 24.21 4.15
C ASP A 471 -6.15 23.29 4.55
N GLN A 472 -6.26 22.10 3.95
CA GLN A 472 -7.26 21.09 4.30
C GLN A 472 -6.94 20.32 5.58
N ILE A 473 -5.67 20.33 6.04
CA ILE A 473 -5.19 19.57 7.20
C ILE A 473 -4.76 20.56 8.30
N ASP A 474 -5.73 21.10 9.01
CA ASP A 474 -5.49 22.15 9.98
C ASP A 474 -5.75 21.72 11.44
N ASN A 475 -5.38 22.60 12.39
CA ASN A 475 -5.59 22.36 13.81
C ASN A 475 -7.08 22.33 14.23
N LYS A 476 -7.98 23.00 13.47
CA LYS A 476 -9.42 22.97 13.77
C LYS A 476 -9.99 21.58 13.46
N LEU A 477 -9.55 21.00 12.35
CA LEU A 477 -9.91 19.64 11.97
C LEU A 477 -9.37 18.62 12.99
N ALA A 478 -8.09 18.77 13.41
CA ALA A 478 -7.49 17.91 14.44
C ALA A 478 -8.29 17.97 15.77
N LYS A 479 -8.66 19.15 16.24
CA LYS A 479 -9.48 19.33 17.45
C LYS A 479 -10.86 18.70 17.32
N ARG A 480 -11.50 18.81 16.15
CA ARG A 480 -12.79 18.18 15.91
C ARG A 480 -12.66 16.66 15.99
N LEU A 481 -11.65 16.10 15.33
CA LEU A 481 -11.39 14.66 15.32
C LEU A 481 -11.10 14.15 16.74
N TYR A 482 -10.26 14.87 17.51
CA TYR A 482 -9.95 14.53 18.91
C TYR A 482 -11.21 14.38 19.78
N LYS A 483 -12.19 15.31 19.66
CA LYS A 483 -13.45 15.22 20.42
C LYS A 483 -14.22 13.93 20.15
N TYR A 484 -14.22 13.43 18.90
CA TYR A 484 -14.84 12.14 18.59
C TYR A 484 -14.04 10.99 19.19
N MET A 485 -12.71 11.06 19.15
CA MET A 485 -11.85 10.03 19.76
C MET A 485 -12.05 9.96 21.26
N GLU A 486 -12.13 11.10 21.93
CA GLU A 486 -12.41 11.19 23.36
C GLU A 486 -13.81 10.64 23.70
N MET A 487 -14.85 11.08 22.97
CA MET A 487 -16.24 10.65 23.18
C MET A 487 -16.41 9.13 23.05
N TYR A 488 -15.73 8.50 22.07
CA TYR A 488 -15.84 7.06 21.82
C TYR A 488 -14.73 6.21 22.45
N GLY A 489 -13.89 6.81 23.30
CA GLY A 489 -12.84 6.11 24.05
C GLY A 489 -11.76 5.51 23.15
N ARG A 490 -11.41 6.20 22.05
CA ARG A 490 -10.41 5.78 21.05
C ARG A 490 -9.15 6.64 21.04
N VAL A 491 -9.02 7.61 21.95
CA VAL A 491 -7.80 8.39 22.11
C VAL A 491 -6.65 7.47 22.50
N ARG A 492 -5.49 7.69 21.91
CA ARG A 492 -4.23 7.02 22.30
C ARG A 492 -3.95 7.22 23.80
N LYS A 493 -3.47 6.19 24.49
CA LYS A 493 -3.31 6.17 25.95
C LYS A 493 -2.44 7.30 26.49
N ASP A 494 -1.31 7.51 25.82
CA ASP A 494 -0.28 8.46 26.26
C ASP A 494 -0.80 9.91 26.30
N VAL A 495 -1.69 10.24 25.34
CA VAL A 495 -2.36 11.56 25.28
C VAL A 495 -3.37 11.75 26.42
N LYS A 496 -3.94 10.66 26.97
CA LYS A 496 -4.87 10.73 28.12
C LYS A 496 -4.15 10.96 29.45
N GLU A 497 -2.93 10.48 29.58
CA GLU A 497 -2.14 10.68 30.81
C GLU A 497 -1.68 12.14 30.90
N ASP A 498 -1.14 12.68 29.82
CA ASP A 498 -0.70 14.09 29.73
C ASP A 498 -1.85 15.08 30.02
N ALA A 499 -3.05 14.81 29.49
CA ALA A 499 -4.22 15.69 29.72
C ALA A 499 -4.79 15.63 31.15
N LYS A 500 -4.41 14.64 31.96
CA LYS A 500 -4.79 14.56 33.39
C LYS A 500 -3.78 15.21 34.29
N GLU A 501 -2.54 15.40 33.87
CA GLU A 501 -1.50 16.11 34.60
C GLU A 501 -1.60 17.63 34.41
N GLU A 502 -2.26 18.09 33.32
CA GLU A 502 -2.50 19.54 33.04
C GLU A 502 -3.84 20.07 33.60
N ALA A 503 -4.69 19.24 34.17
CA ALA A 503 -5.99 19.57 34.73
C ALA A 503 -6.00 19.48 36.28
#